data_0f5daf6212962de7be3806dbe1d280cb
#
_entry.id   0f5daf6212962de7be3806dbe1d280cb
#
_cell.length_a   1.000
_cell.length_b   1.000
_cell.length_c   1.000
_cell.angle_alpha   90.00
_cell.angle_beta   90.00
_cell.angle_gamma   90.00
#
_symmetry.space_group_name_H-M   'P 1'
#
loop_
_entity.id
_entity.type
_entity.pdbx_description
1 polymer ?
#
loop_
_entity_poly.entity_id
_entity_poly.type
_entity_poly.pdbx_seq_one_letter_code
_entity_poly.pdbx_strand_id
1 'polypeptide(L)'
;MKINKHPIQNSPVTVFSILSNTPIRIELICSLLLVLMLSGCANYGTPKNIDIPDPRVADKYSLYDWQENHSDSDLSFILTFSGGGTRASALSYGVMQELRDTNVNYEGQTVRLLDEVDYISSVSGGSFTSAYYGLHGDGIFENFETDFLRFNLEKHLVLRTINPFLLFSKSGRTESAIKYYQKFLFHDATFADMIRPDRPMIIINSSDLGYGIRFSFIQEYFDLLCSELSAFPVADAVAASSAVPVLFNPVVIENYDTCQDMNLIGTTRLHQAEEMYRGENLPLIVSQLETYGEKDKRKYIHFVDGGITDNLGLRAVSDIMSISGGSENFVEQGKKPPRHVVVIMVDATTERTTDMDVSNKEPSAVGVIGAVTNLQLTRYDYDSKFLVKEKVEKWAAALSTPEQSVKTHLISVSIQDVEDPKTLAYLNKIPTSFALKDEQVDKLIATGRELLRNNPEFQQLLTDLGSQ
;
A
#
# COMPACT_ATOMS: atom_id res chain seq x y z
N MET A 1 92.44 -0.20 64.13
CA MET A 1 91.01 0.12 64.13
C MET A 1 90.52 -0.17 62.77
N LYS A 2 89.71 -1.26 62.61
CA LYS A 2 89.34 -1.85 61.32
C LYS A 2 88.10 -1.17 60.79
N ILE A 3 88.21 -0.66 59.56
CA ILE A 3 87.02 -0.15 58.82
C ILE A 3 86.66 -1.22 57.81
N ASN A 4 85.48 -1.78 58.00
CA ASN A 4 84.87 -2.75 57.07
C ASN A 4 84.18 -2.00 55.91
N LYS A 5 84.55 -2.33 54.69
CA LYS A 5 83.84 -1.92 53.48
C LYS A 5 82.87 -3.02 53.13
N HIS A 6 81.58 -2.63 53.02
CA HIS A 6 80.57 -3.48 52.38
C HIS A 6 80.37 -3.10 50.88
N PRO A 7 80.27 -4.04 49.98
CA PRO A 7 80.07 -3.77 48.55
C PRO A 7 78.60 -3.46 48.26
N ILE A 8 78.33 -2.47 47.41
CA ILE A 8 77.07 -2.12 46.83
C ILE A 8 76.64 -3.15 45.78
N GLN A 9 75.59 -3.86 46.00
CA GLN A 9 74.98 -4.78 45.05
C GLN A 9 74.02 -4.01 44.15
N ASN A 10 74.35 -3.86 42.86
CA ASN A 10 73.52 -3.37 41.82
C ASN A 10 72.48 -4.44 41.46
N SER A 11 71.22 -4.20 41.75
CA SER A 11 70.08 -4.99 41.25
C SER A 11 69.64 -4.41 39.90
N PRO A 12 69.36 -5.20 38.87
CA PRO A 12 68.77 -4.68 37.63
C PRO A 12 67.27 -4.38 37.87
N VAL A 13 66.91 -3.13 37.62
CA VAL A 13 65.50 -2.71 37.60
C VAL A 13 64.85 -3.39 36.39
N THR A 14 64.03 -4.36 36.68
CA THR A 14 63.24 -5.06 35.67
C THR A 14 62.11 -4.12 35.17
N VAL A 15 62.24 -3.66 33.96
CA VAL A 15 61.17 -2.95 33.21
C VAL A 15 60.14 -4.00 32.76
N PHE A 16 59.30 -4.48 33.67
CA PHE A 16 58.18 -5.36 33.34
C PHE A 16 57.02 -5.12 34.34
N SER A 17 56.34 -3.97 34.23
CA SER A 17 55.05 -3.76 34.89
C SER A 17 54.19 -2.67 34.23
N ILE A 18 54.12 -2.65 32.88
CA ILE A 18 53.15 -1.78 32.17
C ILE A 18 52.32 -2.62 31.18
N LEU A 19 51.80 -3.76 31.61
CA LEU A 19 50.87 -4.56 30.77
C LEU A 19 49.74 -5.25 31.57
N SER A 20 49.26 -4.66 32.68
CA SER A 20 48.17 -5.26 33.47
C SER A 20 46.86 -4.43 33.50
N ASN A 21 46.63 -3.56 32.51
CA ASN A 21 45.36 -2.82 32.37
C ASN A 21 44.58 -3.20 31.08
N THR A 22 44.67 -4.47 30.66
CA THR A 22 43.97 -4.97 29.49
C THR A 22 42.45 -5.04 29.63
N PRO A 23 41.82 -5.37 30.78
CA PRO A 23 40.34 -5.44 30.87
C PRO A 23 39.70 -4.06 30.72
N ILE A 24 40.21 -3.02 31.37
CA ILE A 24 39.62 -1.67 31.33
C ILE A 24 39.66 -1.07 29.90
N ARG A 25 40.67 -1.37 29.11
CA ARG A 25 40.76 -0.92 27.72
C ARG A 25 39.78 -1.66 26.81
N ILE A 26 39.56 -2.94 27.03
CA ILE A 26 38.61 -3.74 26.26
C ILE A 26 37.17 -3.30 26.59
N GLU A 27 36.84 -3.06 27.87
CA GLU A 27 35.53 -2.54 28.26
C GLU A 27 35.29 -1.13 27.71
N LEU A 28 36.28 -0.26 27.71
CA LEU A 28 36.17 1.08 27.11
C LEU A 28 36.02 1.02 25.59
N ILE A 29 36.74 0.13 24.92
CA ILE A 29 36.61 -0.09 23.47
C ILE A 29 35.25 -0.71 23.15
N CYS A 30 34.76 -1.68 23.92
CA CYS A 30 33.43 -2.26 23.77
C CYS A 30 32.33 -1.24 24.05
N SER A 31 32.46 -0.40 25.08
CA SER A 31 31.53 0.69 25.37
C SER A 31 31.55 1.75 24.27
N LEU A 32 32.72 2.12 23.76
CA LEU A 32 32.84 3.07 22.65
C LEU A 32 32.25 2.50 21.34
N LEU A 33 32.48 1.23 21.07
CA LEU A 33 31.86 0.52 19.93
C LEU A 33 30.35 0.40 20.13
N LEU A 34 29.86 0.17 21.34
CA LEU A 34 28.43 0.13 21.65
C LEU A 34 27.79 1.52 21.48
N VAL A 35 28.46 2.59 21.94
CA VAL A 35 28.02 3.97 21.73
C VAL A 35 28.08 4.37 20.26
N LEU A 36 29.08 3.92 19.51
CA LEU A 36 29.15 4.12 18.05
C LEU A 36 28.09 3.30 17.29
N MET A 37 27.68 2.14 17.81
CA MET A 37 26.57 1.39 17.24
C MET A 37 25.19 2.00 17.63
N LEU A 38 25.11 2.72 18.73
CA LEU A 38 23.92 3.44 19.18
C LEU A 38 23.76 4.81 18.51
N SER A 39 24.84 5.40 18.01
CA SER A 39 24.78 6.54 17.08
C SER A 39 24.35 6.03 15.71
N GLY A 40 23.09 5.58 15.61
CA GLY A 40 22.50 5.17 14.34
C GLY A 40 22.74 6.25 13.31
N CYS A 41 23.41 5.91 12.19
CA CYS A 41 23.48 6.81 11.05
C CYS A 41 22.05 7.20 10.70
N ALA A 42 21.70 8.47 10.85
CA ALA A 42 20.43 8.98 10.38
C ALA A 42 20.41 8.72 8.86
N ASN A 43 19.59 7.75 8.43
CA ASN A 43 19.36 7.52 7.02
C ASN A 43 18.39 8.60 6.55
N TYR A 44 18.84 9.46 5.65
CA TYR A 44 18.00 10.41 4.98
C TYR A 44 17.33 9.72 3.79
N GLY A 45 15.98 9.76 3.73
CA GLY A 45 15.24 9.38 2.54
C GLY A 45 15.62 10.33 1.39
N THR A 46 15.68 9.81 0.18
CA THR A 46 15.91 10.63 -1.03
C THR A 46 14.58 10.78 -1.76
N PRO A 47 13.94 11.97 -1.68
CA PRO A 47 12.72 12.23 -2.44
C PRO A 47 12.94 12.00 -3.94
N LYS A 48 11.95 11.42 -4.61
CA LYS A 48 11.96 11.14 -6.05
C LYS A 48 10.93 11.97 -6.81
N ASN A 49 10.01 12.57 -6.07
CA ASN A 49 9.03 13.46 -6.68
C ASN A 49 9.70 14.76 -7.17
N ILE A 50 9.12 15.31 -8.20
CA ILE A 50 9.58 16.57 -8.81
C ILE A 50 8.54 17.65 -8.56
N ASP A 51 9.05 18.86 -8.43
CA ASP A 51 8.30 20.08 -8.28
C ASP A 51 7.49 20.41 -9.54
N ILE A 52 6.27 20.87 -9.36
CA ILE A 52 5.40 21.37 -10.43
C ILE A 52 4.95 22.80 -10.12
N PRO A 53 5.53 23.82 -10.78
CA PRO A 53 5.18 25.21 -10.52
C PRO A 53 3.73 25.57 -10.85
N ASP A 54 3.12 24.91 -11.84
CA ASP A 54 1.72 25.06 -12.21
C ASP A 54 1.04 23.68 -12.39
N PRO A 55 0.31 23.20 -11.40
CA PRO A 55 -0.35 21.90 -11.47
C PRO A 55 -1.46 21.79 -12.53
N ARG A 56 -1.83 22.87 -13.21
CA ARG A 56 -2.89 22.90 -14.25
C ARG A 56 -2.40 22.51 -15.64
N VAL A 57 -1.10 22.32 -15.85
CA VAL A 57 -0.48 22.30 -17.20
C VAL A 57 -0.11 20.89 -17.69
N ALA A 58 -0.15 19.86 -16.87
CA ALA A 58 0.35 18.52 -17.24
C ALA A 58 -0.76 17.55 -17.68
N ASP A 59 -0.43 16.65 -18.63
CA ASP A 59 -1.18 15.41 -18.84
C ASP A 59 -1.06 14.55 -17.58
N LYS A 60 -2.17 14.38 -16.86
CA LYS A 60 -2.12 13.95 -15.49
C LYS A 60 -2.63 12.53 -15.30
N TYR A 61 -1.99 11.79 -14.42
CA TYR A 61 -2.55 10.58 -13.83
C TYR A 61 -3.61 10.98 -12.79
N SER A 62 -4.72 11.56 -13.28
CA SER A 62 -5.77 12.23 -12.54
C SER A 62 -7.06 11.45 -12.60
N LEU A 63 -7.77 11.39 -11.49
CA LEU A 63 -9.10 10.79 -11.42
C LEU A 63 -10.09 11.55 -12.31
N TYR A 64 -9.98 12.88 -12.36
CA TYR A 64 -10.88 13.71 -13.18
C TYR A 64 -10.69 13.47 -14.66
N ASP A 65 -9.44 13.47 -15.13
CA ASP A 65 -9.12 13.22 -16.54
C ASP A 65 -9.53 11.80 -16.95
N TRP A 66 -9.37 10.82 -16.03
CA TRP A 66 -9.84 9.47 -16.24
C TRP A 66 -11.36 9.42 -16.39
N GLN A 67 -12.11 10.05 -15.47
CA GLN A 67 -13.57 10.08 -15.50
C GLN A 67 -14.13 10.79 -16.74
N GLU A 68 -13.48 11.85 -17.23
CA GLU A 68 -13.91 12.53 -18.46
C GLU A 68 -13.82 11.63 -19.68
N ASN A 69 -12.79 10.78 -19.73
CA ASN A 69 -12.53 9.89 -20.85
C ASN A 69 -13.33 8.57 -20.81
N HIS A 70 -13.92 8.20 -19.65
CA HIS A 70 -14.57 6.90 -19.43
C HIS A 70 -16.01 7.03 -18.89
N SER A 71 -16.66 8.20 -19.04
CA SER A 71 -17.93 8.51 -18.39
C SER A 71 -19.18 7.90 -19.06
N ASP A 72 -19.06 7.23 -20.19
CA ASP A 72 -20.21 6.76 -20.98
C ASP A 72 -20.56 5.28 -20.77
N SER A 73 -19.88 4.58 -19.82
CA SER A 73 -20.18 3.19 -19.53
C SER A 73 -21.44 3.03 -18.67
N ASP A 74 -22.31 2.09 -19.04
CA ASP A 74 -23.44 1.66 -18.21
C ASP A 74 -22.99 0.83 -16.98
N LEU A 75 -21.71 0.50 -16.88
CA LEU A 75 -21.08 -0.28 -15.80
C LEU A 75 -19.99 0.57 -15.14
N SER A 76 -20.09 0.78 -13.81
CA SER A 76 -18.98 1.32 -13.01
C SER A 76 -18.39 0.19 -12.18
N PHE A 77 -17.15 -0.23 -12.50
CA PHE A 77 -16.57 -1.44 -11.96
C PHE A 77 -15.25 -1.17 -11.23
N ILE A 78 -15.26 -1.42 -9.92
CA ILE A 78 -14.15 -1.13 -9.01
C ILE A 78 -13.64 -2.43 -8.38
N LEU A 79 -12.34 -2.65 -8.41
CA LEU A 79 -11.67 -3.67 -7.62
C LEU A 79 -10.93 -3.04 -6.45
N THR A 80 -10.91 -3.71 -5.30
CA THR A 80 -10.03 -3.33 -4.21
C THR A 80 -9.19 -4.52 -3.74
N PHE A 81 -7.88 -4.32 -3.59
CA PHE A 81 -6.92 -5.34 -3.20
C PHE A 81 -6.27 -5.00 -1.87
N SER A 82 -6.47 -5.85 -0.88
CA SER A 82 -5.97 -5.63 0.47
C SER A 82 -4.46 -5.79 0.60
N GLY A 83 -3.93 -5.32 1.73
CA GLY A 83 -2.60 -5.67 2.20
C GLY A 83 -2.45 -7.15 2.58
N GLY A 84 -1.20 -7.59 2.75
CA GLY A 84 -0.90 -8.98 3.17
C GLY A 84 0.31 -9.63 2.48
N GLY A 85 1.21 -8.85 1.90
CA GLY A 85 2.39 -9.33 1.17
C GLY A 85 2.03 -10.21 -0.02
N THR A 86 2.87 -11.20 -0.35
CA THR A 86 2.63 -12.13 -1.47
C THR A 86 1.30 -12.90 -1.33
N ARG A 87 0.79 -13.09 -0.09
CA ARG A 87 -0.52 -13.72 0.13
C ARG A 87 -1.64 -12.92 -0.53
N ALA A 88 -1.67 -11.61 -0.30
CA ALA A 88 -2.66 -10.71 -0.91
C ALA A 88 -2.48 -10.62 -2.43
N SER A 89 -1.23 -10.53 -2.89
CA SER A 89 -0.94 -10.51 -4.32
C SER A 89 -1.45 -11.76 -5.04
N ALA A 90 -1.22 -12.96 -4.46
CA ALA A 90 -1.64 -14.22 -5.07
C ALA A 90 -3.17 -14.38 -5.07
N LEU A 91 -3.85 -13.96 -3.97
CA LEU A 91 -5.32 -14.01 -3.90
C LEU A 91 -5.94 -13.07 -4.94
N SER A 92 -5.45 -11.82 -5.02
CA SER A 92 -5.92 -10.82 -6.00
C SER A 92 -5.65 -11.26 -7.43
N TYR A 93 -4.49 -11.85 -7.69
CA TYR A 93 -4.17 -12.42 -9.00
C TYR A 93 -5.14 -13.54 -9.40
N GLY A 94 -5.53 -14.41 -8.45
CA GLY A 94 -6.54 -15.44 -8.69
C GLY A 94 -7.91 -14.84 -9.03
N VAL A 95 -8.33 -13.77 -8.36
CA VAL A 95 -9.57 -13.04 -8.69
C VAL A 95 -9.50 -12.45 -10.10
N MET A 96 -8.37 -11.83 -10.46
CA MET A 96 -8.18 -11.31 -11.81
C MET A 96 -8.19 -12.40 -12.89
N GLN A 97 -7.62 -13.58 -12.62
CA GLN A 97 -7.73 -14.73 -13.52
C GLN A 97 -9.19 -15.16 -13.72
N GLU A 98 -10.01 -15.17 -12.68
CA GLU A 98 -11.42 -15.51 -12.81
C GLU A 98 -12.18 -14.48 -13.64
N LEU A 99 -11.94 -13.18 -13.42
CA LEU A 99 -12.54 -12.10 -14.22
C LEU A 99 -12.10 -12.17 -15.67
N ARG A 100 -10.83 -12.50 -15.94
CA ARG A 100 -10.31 -12.72 -17.32
C ARG A 100 -11.04 -13.85 -18.02
N ASP A 101 -11.30 -14.94 -17.32
CA ASP A 101 -11.90 -16.14 -17.88
C ASP A 101 -13.44 -16.07 -17.91
N THR A 102 -14.04 -15.02 -17.34
CA THR A 102 -15.49 -14.80 -17.33
C THR A 102 -15.89 -13.84 -18.44
N ASN A 103 -16.75 -14.33 -19.35
CA ASN A 103 -17.36 -13.53 -20.41
C ASN A 103 -18.85 -13.38 -20.14
N VAL A 104 -19.39 -12.20 -20.42
CA VAL A 104 -20.82 -11.90 -20.34
C VAL A 104 -21.31 -11.36 -21.69
N ASN A 105 -22.60 -11.56 -21.96
CA ASN A 105 -23.21 -10.94 -23.13
C ASN A 105 -23.84 -9.61 -22.69
N TYR A 106 -23.06 -8.54 -22.76
CA TYR A 106 -23.46 -7.21 -22.32
C TYR A 106 -23.74 -6.33 -23.55
N GLU A 107 -24.94 -5.69 -23.60
CA GLU A 107 -25.39 -4.85 -24.73
C GLU A 107 -25.29 -5.53 -26.10
N GLY A 108 -25.51 -6.85 -26.14
CA GLY A 108 -25.43 -7.64 -27.37
C GLY A 108 -24.02 -7.95 -27.86
N GLN A 109 -23.01 -7.63 -27.08
CA GLN A 109 -21.61 -7.98 -27.32
C GLN A 109 -21.10 -8.92 -26.22
N THR A 110 -20.24 -9.86 -26.61
CA THR A 110 -19.53 -10.68 -25.64
C THR A 110 -18.31 -9.89 -25.15
N VAL A 111 -18.34 -9.52 -23.87
CA VAL A 111 -17.26 -8.76 -23.21
C VAL A 111 -16.59 -9.61 -22.14
N ARG A 112 -15.29 -9.45 -21.96
CA ARG A 112 -14.52 -10.07 -20.88
C ARG A 112 -14.62 -9.18 -19.65
N LEU A 113 -15.09 -9.71 -18.52
CA LEU A 113 -15.32 -8.89 -17.32
C LEU A 113 -14.09 -8.13 -16.81
N LEU A 114 -12.90 -8.67 -17.01
CA LEU A 114 -11.68 -7.97 -16.61
C LEU A 114 -11.46 -6.66 -17.39
N ASP A 115 -11.92 -6.58 -18.64
CA ASP A 115 -11.78 -5.39 -19.49
C ASP A 115 -12.75 -4.28 -19.10
N GLU A 116 -13.80 -4.61 -18.34
CA GLU A 116 -14.79 -3.65 -17.86
C GLU A 116 -14.42 -3.01 -16.51
N VAL A 117 -13.24 -3.32 -15.96
CA VAL A 117 -12.76 -2.75 -14.70
C VAL A 117 -12.26 -1.33 -14.92
N ASP A 118 -12.90 -0.34 -14.27
CA ASP A 118 -12.52 1.08 -14.36
C ASP A 118 -11.38 1.44 -13.41
N TYR A 119 -11.44 0.92 -12.17
CA TYR A 119 -10.51 1.30 -11.10
C TYR A 119 -10.02 0.09 -10.32
N ILE A 120 -8.74 0.11 -9.94
CA ILE A 120 -8.19 -0.83 -8.97
C ILE A 120 -7.53 -0.04 -7.83
N SER A 121 -8.19 -0.01 -6.67
CA SER A 121 -7.61 0.54 -5.43
C SER A 121 -6.86 -0.54 -4.68
N SER A 122 -5.62 -0.29 -4.28
CA SER A 122 -4.75 -1.34 -3.75
C SER A 122 -3.84 -0.87 -2.63
N VAL A 123 -3.45 -1.83 -1.80
CA VAL A 123 -2.64 -1.60 -0.59
C VAL A 123 -1.58 -2.67 -0.44
N SER A 124 -0.33 -2.28 -0.11
CA SER A 124 0.75 -3.19 0.26
C SER A 124 0.93 -4.32 -0.76
N GLY A 125 0.73 -5.59 -0.35
CA GLY A 125 0.80 -6.74 -1.27
C GLY A 125 -0.11 -6.62 -2.48
N GLY A 126 -1.34 -6.13 -2.32
CA GLY A 126 -2.27 -5.90 -3.44
C GLY A 126 -1.75 -4.90 -4.47
N SER A 127 -0.90 -3.94 -4.05
CA SER A 127 -0.33 -2.93 -4.94
C SER A 127 0.67 -3.51 -5.95
N PHE A 128 1.30 -4.63 -5.65
CA PHE A 128 2.16 -5.32 -6.63
C PHE A 128 1.33 -5.86 -7.79
N THR A 129 0.19 -6.49 -7.49
CA THR A 129 -0.70 -7.06 -8.51
C THR A 129 -1.32 -5.96 -9.37
N SER A 130 -1.86 -4.92 -8.74
CA SER A 130 -2.52 -3.82 -9.46
C SER A 130 -1.54 -3.03 -10.33
N ALA A 131 -0.37 -2.65 -9.78
CA ALA A 131 0.65 -1.90 -10.52
C ALA A 131 1.22 -2.72 -11.69
N TYR A 132 1.46 -4.02 -11.48
CA TYR A 132 1.93 -4.90 -12.55
C TYR A 132 0.90 -4.99 -13.68
N TYR A 133 -0.40 -5.12 -13.35
CA TYR A 133 -1.46 -5.12 -14.36
C TYR A 133 -1.59 -3.77 -15.06
N GLY A 134 -1.54 -2.65 -14.33
CA GLY A 134 -1.58 -1.31 -14.92
C GLY A 134 -0.49 -1.09 -15.97
N LEU A 135 0.71 -1.62 -15.75
CA LEU A 135 1.83 -1.50 -16.69
C LEU A 135 1.77 -2.53 -17.82
N HIS A 136 1.49 -3.80 -17.51
CA HIS A 136 1.69 -4.92 -18.45
C HIS A 136 0.39 -5.48 -19.03
N GLY A 137 -0.79 -5.11 -18.49
CA GLY A 137 -2.07 -5.68 -18.90
C GLY A 137 -2.06 -7.20 -18.82
N ASP A 138 -2.50 -7.88 -19.87
CA ASP A 138 -2.57 -9.35 -19.90
C ASP A 138 -1.21 -10.05 -19.76
N GLY A 139 -0.09 -9.35 -19.95
CA GLY A 139 1.24 -9.86 -19.62
C GLY A 139 1.41 -10.28 -18.15
N ILE A 140 0.52 -9.81 -17.25
CA ILE A 140 0.47 -10.26 -15.85
C ILE A 140 0.23 -11.78 -15.79
N PHE A 141 -0.60 -12.34 -16.66
CA PHE A 141 -0.94 -13.77 -16.66
C PHE A 141 0.16 -14.66 -17.21
N GLU A 142 1.17 -14.08 -17.84
CA GLU A 142 2.32 -14.79 -18.39
C GLU A 142 3.52 -14.77 -17.44
N ASN A 143 3.78 -13.62 -16.79
CA ASN A 143 5.07 -13.35 -16.16
C ASN A 143 5.01 -13.13 -14.64
N PHE A 144 3.91 -12.62 -14.09
CA PHE A 144 3.84 -12.17 -12.69
C PHE A 144 4.10 -13.27 -11.65
N GLU A 145 3.69 -14.50 -11.93
CA GLU A 145 4.00 -15.62 -11.04
C GLU A 145 5.50 -15.84 -10.90
N THR A 146 6.23 -15.81 -12.01
CA THR A 146 7.69 -15.99 -12.04
C THR A 146 8.43 -14.78 -11.48
N ASP A 147 7.98 -13.59 -11.87
CA ASP A 147 8.67 -12.34 -11.55
C ASP A 147 8.48 -11.96 -10.07
N PHE A 148 7.33 -12.30 -9.48
CA PHE A 148 7.02 -11.88 -8.13
C PHE A 148 6.47 -12.99 -7.21
N LEU A 149 5.37 -13.68 -7.58
CA LEU A 149 4.66 -14.55 -6.62
C LEU A 149 5.50 -15.72 -6.11
N ARG A 150 6.36 -16.30 -6.97
CA ARG A 150 7.26 -17.42 -6.66
C ARG A 150 8.67 -16.98 -6.32
N PHE A 151 8.95 -15.69 -6.42
CA PHE A 151 10.26 -15.14 -6.12
C PHE A 151 10.43 -14.93 -4.61
N ASN A 152 11.58 -15.37 -4.06
CA ASN A 152 11.89 -15.15 -2.65
C ASN A 152 12.63 -13.83 -2.44
N LEU A 153 11.86 -12.73 -2.35
CA LEU A 153 12.40 -11.39 -2.14
C LEU A 153 13.11 -11.26 -0.78
N GLU A 154 12.58 -11.90 0.27
CA GLU A 154 13.19 -11.83 1.61
C GLU A 154 14.61 -12.38 1.63
N LYS A 155 14.84 -13.52 0.98
CA LYS A 155 16.20 -14.09 0.86
C LYS A 155 17.14 -13.15 0.12
N HIS A 156 16.63 -12.47 -0.92
CA HIS A 156 17.43 -11.50 -1.67
C HIS A 156 17.80 -10.27 -0.83
N LEU A 157 16.86 -9.76 -0.03
CA LEU A 157 17.09 -8.64 0.88
C LEU A 157 17.99 -9.03 2.05
N VAL A 158 17.80 -10.20 2.67
CA VAL A 158 18.61 -10.70 3.81
C VAL A 158 20.05 -10.97 3.40
N LEU A 159 20.29 -11.58 2.25
CA LEU A 159 21.67 -11.81 1.75
C LEU A 159 22.45 -10.50 1.58
N ARG A 160 21.78 -9.38 1.30
CA ARG A 160 22.41 -8.06 1.25
C ARG A 160 22.68 -7.49 2.65
N THR A 161 21.83 -7.72 3.64
CA THR A 161 22.01 -7.20 5.01
C THR A 161 23.14 -7.92 5.78
N ILE A 162 23.49 -9.15 5.42
CA ILE A 162 24.60 -9.92 6.03
C ILE A 162 25.98 -9.46 5.49
N ASN A 163 26.02 -8.72 4.39
CA ASN A 163 27.28 -8.18 3.87
C ASN A 163 27.78 -7.04 4.77
N PRO A 164 28.91 -7.20 5.51
CA PRO A 164 29.41 -6.20 6.44
C PRO A 164 29.77 -4.87 5.78
N PHE A 165 30.06 -4.85 4.48
CA PHE A 165 30.29 -3.62 3.73
C PHE A 165 29.01 -2.81 3.48
N LEU A 166 27.83 -3.42 3.56
CA LEU A 166 26.55 -2.75 3.42
C LEU A 166 26.02 -2.16 4.73
N LEU A 167 26.58 -2.57 5.89
CA LEU A 167 26.32 -1.89 7.17
C LEU A 167 26.79 -0.43 7.16
N PHE A 168 27.73 -0.09 6.28
CA PHE A 168 28.23 1.28 6.07
C PHE A 168 27.60 1.95 4.83
N SER A 169 26.67 1.28 4.12
CA SER A 169 26.00 1.89 2.98
C SER A 169 24.88 2.82 3.47
N LYS A 170 24.78 4.00 2.86
CA LYS A 170 23.67 4.95 3.10
C LYS A 170 22.31 4.44 2.59
N SER A 171 22.28 3.30 1.92
CA SER A 171 21.10 2.70 1.32
C SER A 171 20.36 1.85 2.34
N GLY A 172 19.18 2.31 2.78
CA GLY A 172 18.29 1.57 3.69
C GLY A 172 17.69 0.32 3.05
N ARG A 173 16.98 -0.50 3.85
CA ARG A 173 16.29 -1.72 3.37
C ARG A 173 15.25 -1.40 2.31
N THR A 174 14.49 -0.32 2.49
CA THR A 174 13.49 0.16 1.54
C THR A 174 14.11 0.54 0.20
N GLU A 175 15.22 1.29 0.21
CA GLU A 175 15.94 1.66 -1.01
C GLU A 175 16.45 0.43 -1.78
N SER A 176 16.85 -0.61 -1.06
CA SER A 176 17.26 -1.88 -1.69
C SER A 176 16.10 -2.64 -2.31
N ALA A 177 14.92 -2.58 -1.67
CA ALA A 177 13.68 -3.15 -2.21
C ALA A 177 13.23 -2.36 -3.45
N ILE A 178 13.23 -1.03 -3.41
CA ILE A 178 12.89 -0.16 -4.54
C ILE A 178 13.75 -0.49 -5.76
N LYS A 179 15.07 -0.60 -5.59
CA LYS A 179 15.99 -0.98 -6.68
C LYS A 179 15.68 -2.34 -7.29
N TYR A 180 15.22 -3.28 -6.46
CA TYR A 180 14.75 -4.57 -6.95
C TYR A 180 13.46 -4.42 -7.76
N TYR A 181 12.47 -3.69 -7.23
CA TYR A 181 11.19 -3.45 -7.91
C TYR A 181 11.38 -2.72 -9.23
N GLN A 182 12.20 -1.67 -9.25
CA GLN A 182 12.56 -0.94 -10.46
C GLN A 182 13.18 -1.85 -11.52
N LYS A 183 14.13 -2.69 -11.11
CA LYS A 183 14.89 -3.49 -12.07
C LYS A 183 14.12 -4.70 -12.62
N PHE A 184 13.32 -5.37 -11.79
CA PHE A 184 12.79 -6.69 -12.10
C PHE A 184 11.27 -6.75 -12.24
N LEU A 185 10.53 -5.79 -11.66
CA LEU A 185 9.08 -5.81 -11.71
C LEU A 185 8.51 -4.69 -12.59
N PHE A 186 9.02 -3.48 -12.44
CA PHE A 186 8.43 -2.30 -13.07
C PHE A 186 9.34 -1.62 -14.10
N HIS A 187 10.58 -2.10 -14.30
CA HIS A 187 11.51 -1.67 -15.36
C HIS A 187 11.68 -0.15 -15.46
N ASP A 188 11.88 0.50 -14.30
CA ASP A 188 11.99 1.97 -14.16
C ASP A 188 10.75 2.75 -14.64
N ALA A 189 9.59 2.09 -14.80
CA ALA A 189 8.35 2.72 -15.21
C ALA A 189 7.86 3.77 -14.21
N THR A 190 7.21 4.79 -14.74
CA THR A 190 6.55 5.87 -14.01
C THR A 190 5.03 5.79 -14.15
N PHE A 191 4.30 6.66 -13.45
CA PHE A 191 2.84 6.72 -13.59
C PHE A 191 2.39 7.13 -15.00
N ALA A 192 3.21 7.87 -15.77
CA ALA A 192 2.93 8.16 -17.16
C ALA A 192 2.78 6.89 -18.02
N ASP A 193 3.53 5.83 -17.72
CA ASP A 193 3.46 4.56 -18.43
C ASP A 193 2.17 3.79 -18.17
N MET A 194 1.43 4.14 -17.11
CA MET A 194 0.11 3.57 -16.77
C MET A 194 -1.06 4.39 -17.34
N ILE A 195 -0.81 5.52 -18.01
CA ILE A 195 -1.87 6.29 -18.69
C ILE A 195 -2.24 5.55 -19.98
N ARG A 196 -3.21 4.65 -19.88
CA ARG A 196 -3.66 3.78 -20.97
C ARG A 196 -5.18 3.74 -21.02
N PRO A 197 -5.80 4.07 -22.18
CA PRO A 197 -7.26 4.10 -22.29
C PRO A 197 -7.91 2.69 -22.25
N ASP A 198 -7.12 1.65 -22.43
CA ASP A 198 -7.56 0.25 -22.47
C ASP A 198 -7.35 -0.48 -21.12
N ARG A 199 -7.05 0.25 -20.03
CA ARG A 199 -6.74 -0.34 -18.73
C ARG A 199 -7.34 0.46 -17.59
N PRO A 200 -7.63 -0.19 -16.44
CA PRO A 200 -8.14 0.52 -15.28
C PRO A 200 -7.15 1.54 -14.72
N MET A 201 -7.66 2.58 -14.10
CA MET A 201 -6.85 3.47 -13.28
C MET A 201 -6.41 2.74 -12.01
N ILE A 202 -5.10 2.71 -11.77
CA ILE A 202 -4.51 2.08 -10.57
C ILE A 202 -4.33 3.12 -9.49
N ILE A 203 -4.93 2.88 -8.31
CA ILE A 203 -4.85 3.74 -7.14
C ILE A 203 -4.06 3.01 -6.06
N ILE A 204 -2.79 3.36 -5.91
CA ILE A 204 -1.92 2.83 -4.87
C ILE A 204 -2.10 3.68 -3.62
N ASN A 205 -2.31 3.03 -2.45
CA ASN A 205 -2.54 3.74 -1.19
C ASN A 205 -1.42 3.49 -0.20
N SER A 206 -1.01 4.55 0.50
CA SER A 206 -0.06 4.50 1.62
C SER A 206 -0.58 5.30 2.82
N SER A 207 0.13 5.23 3.94
CA SER A 207 -0.18 5.97 5.16
C SER A 207 0.88 7.02 5.44
N ASP A 208 0.47 8.28 5.60
CA ASP A 208 1.35 9.34 6.13
C ASP A 208 1.57 9.09 7.62
N LEU A 209 2.81 8.79 7.99
CA LEU A 209 3.20 8.45 9.36
C LEU A 209 3.02 9.63 10.32
N GLY A 210 3.15 10.87 9.84
CA GLY A 210 3.12 12.06 10.68
C GLY A 210 1.72 12.38 11.23
N TYR A 211 0.70 12.21 10.40
CA TYR A 211 -0.68 12.62 10.73
C TYR A 211 -1.71 11.49 10.60
N GLY A 212 -1.31 10.29 10.22
CA GLY A 212 -2.22 9.16 10.04
C GLY A 212 -3.21 9.36 8.88
N ILE A 213 -2.80 10.10 7.86
CA ILE A 213 -3.61 10.36 6.68
C ILE A 213 -3.42 9.20 5.70
N ARG A 214 -4.52 8.69 5.15
CA ARG A 214 -4.46 7.85 3.95
C ARG A 214 -4.06 8.74 2.77
N PHE A 215 -3.08 8.32 2.01
CA PHE A 215 -2.58 9.01 0.84
C PHE A 215 -2.70 8.11 -0.38
N SER A 216 -3.40 8.58 -1.40
CA SER A 216 -3.51 7.90 -2.70
C SER A 216 -2.52 8.48 -3.70
N PHE A 217 -1.82 7.63 -4.44
CA PHE A 217 -0.95 8.04 -5.53
C PHE A 217 -1.81 8.32 -6.78
N ILE A 218 -2.45 9.48 -6.76
CA ILE A 218 -3.17 10.13 -7.87
C ILE A 218 -2.78 11.61 -7.88
N GLN A 219 -2.94 12.27 -9.02
CA GLN A 219 -2.47 13.67 -9.17
C GLN A 219 -3.11 14.63 -8.18
N GLU A 220 -4.37 14.41 -7.83
CA GLU A 220 -5.11 15.26 -6.87
C GLU A 220 -4.43 15.35 -5.50
N TYR A 221 -3.79 14.25 -5.04
CA TYR A 221 -3.00 14.27 -3.80
C TYR A 221 -1.61 14.87 -4.01
N PHE A 222 -1.00 14.65 -5.18
CA PHE A 222 0.29 15.24 -5.52
C PHE A 222 0.21 16.74 -5.72
N ASP A 223 -0.92 17.27 -6.19
CA ASP A 223 -1.18 18.71 -6.27
C ASP A 223 -1.09 19.38 -4.89
N LEU A 224 -1.54 18.71 -3.81
CA LEU A 224 -1.37 19.21 -2.44
C LEU A 224 0.10 19.33 -2.02
N LEU A 225 0.98 18.58 -2.67
CA LEU A 225 2.43 18.60 -2.45
C LEU A 225 3.18 19.48 -3.45
N CYS A 226 2.48 20.22 -4.32
CA CYS A 226 3.05 20.95 -5.45
C CYS A 226 3.98 20.05 -6.30
N SER A 227 3.54 18.84 -6.59
CA SER A 227 4.37 17.82 -7.21
C SER A 227 3.66 17.12 -8.37
N GLU A 228 4.43 16.65 -9.34
CA GLU A 228 3.92 15.88 -10.48
C GLU A 228 4.03 14.38 -10.23
N LEU A 229 2.90 13.68 -10.41
CA LEU A 229 2.84 12.24 -10.25
C LEU A 229 3.30 11.49 -11.51
N SER A 230 3.03 12.02 -12.71
CA SER A 230 3.30 11.30 -13.97
C SER A 230 4.76 10.84 -14.08
N ALA A 231 5.70 11.66 -13.59
CA ALA A 231 7.12 11.33 -13.56
C ALA A 231 7.56 10.50 -12.34
N PHE A 232 6.66 10.24 -11.38
CA PHE A 232 7.01 9.51 -10.16
C PHE A 232 7.14 8.01 -10.43
N PRO A 233 8.20 7.33 -9.94
CA PRO A 233 8.41 5.91 -10.21
C PRO A 233 7.35 5.04 -9.53
N VAL A 234 6.76 4.11 -10.27
CA VAL A 234 5.77 3.14 -9.75
C VAL A 234 6.36 2.29 -8.62
N ALA A 235 7.64 1.91 -8.73
CA ALA A 235 8.35 1.15 -7.71
C ALA A 235 8.39 1.85 -6.35
N ASP A 236 8.56 3.18 -6.33
CA ASP A 236 8.60 3.98 -5.11
C ASP A 236 7.20 4.08 -4.47
N ALA A 237 6.14 4.19 -5.27
CA ALA A 237 4.76 4.18 -4.77
C ALA A 237 4.38 2.81 -4.16
N VAL A 238 4.71 1.71 -4.85
CA VAL A 238 4.49 0.33 -4.33
C VAL A 238 5.31 0.09 -3.07
N ALA A 239 6.55 0.60 -3.02
CA ALA A 239 7.39 0.51 -1.82
C ALA A 239 6.81 1.33 -0.66
N ALA A 240 6.28 2.54 -0.90
CA ALA A 240 5.59 3.34 0.09
C ALA A 240 4.36 2.62 0.65
N SER A 241 3.55 2.04 -0.25
CA SER A 241 2.36 1.27 0.10
C SER A 241 2.66 0.00 0.91
N SER A 242 3.85 -0.58 0.75
CA SER A 242 4.29 -1.83 1.39
C SER A 242 5.40 -1.64 2.44
N ALA A 243 5.67 -0.42 2.86
CA ALA A 243 6.69 -0.10 3.86
C ALA A 243 6.22 -0.43 5.29
N VAL A 244 6.12 -1.73 5.60
CA VAL A 244 5.74 -2.21 6.95
C VAL A 244 6.72 -1.66 7.99
N PRO A 245 6.24 -0.95 9.03
CA PRO A 245 7.09 -0.42 10.09
C PRO A 245 7.97 -1.52 10.72
N VAL A 246 9.18 -1.16 11.15
CA VAL A 246 10.22 -2.06 11.67
C VAL A 246 10.93 -2.87 10.58
N LEU A 247 10.22 -3.36 9.56
CA LEU A 247 10.84 -4.11 8.45
C LEU A 247 11.46 -3.16 7.42
N PHE A 248 10.78 -2.08 7.10
CA PHE A 248 11.19 -1.09 6.12
C PHE A 248 11.25 0.31 6.72
N ASN A 249 12.08 1.16 6.13
CA ASN A 249 12.10 2.58 6.44
C ASN A 249 10.96 3.27 5.67
N PRO A 250 10.39 4.37 6.18
CA PRO A 250 9.44 5.16 5.42
C PRO A 250 10.00 5.63 4.07
N VAL A 251 9.15 5.68 3.05
CA VAL A 251 9.46 6.38 1.80
C VAL A 251 9.19 7.86 2.01
N VAL A 252 10.16 8.70 1.61
CA VAL A 252 10.10 10.15 1.84
C VAL A 252 9.80 10.88 0.54
N ILE A 253 8.81 11.77 0.60
CA ILE A 253 8.43 12.66 -0.50
C ILE A 253 8.59 14.11 -0.02
N GLU A 254 9.07 15.00 -0.89
CA GLU A 254 9.18 16.43 -0.61
C GLU A 254 7.84 17.12 -0.79
N ASN A 255 7.51 17.98 0.13
CA ASN A 255 6.30 18.82 0.08
C ASN A 255 6.73 20.23 -0.35
N TYR A 256 6.75 20.48 -1.67
CA TYR A 256 7.19 21.73 -2.26
C TYR A 256 6.22 22.89 -1.92
N ASP A 257 6.72 24.11 -1.97
CA ASP A 257 5.96 25.34 -1.70
C ASP A 257 5.68 26.19 -2.95
N THR A 258 6.08 25.70 -4.11
CA THR A 258 6.04 26.44 -5.39
C THR A 258 4.64 26.78 -5.88
N CYS A 259 3.62 26.02 -5.45
CA CYS A 259 2.21 26.24 -5.82
C CYS A 259 1.34 26.74 -4.65
N GLN A 260 1.94 27.25 -3.58
CA GLN A 260 1.24 27.58 -2.33
C GLN A 260 0.15 28.66 -2.49
N ASP A 261 0.34 29.61 -3.44
CA ASP A 261 -0.62 30.69 -3.72
C ASP A 261 -1.73 30.26 -4.69
N MET A 262 -1.66 29.03 -5.24
CA MET A 262 -2.69 28.51 -6.13
C MET A 262 -3.78 27.89 -5.27
N ASN A 263 -5.02 28.41 -5.47
CA ASN A 263 -6.21 27.83 -4.88
C ASN A 263 -6.46 26.47 -5.58
N LEU A 264 -5.70 25.46 -5.14
CA LEU A 264 -5.71 24.14 -5.73
C LEU A 264 -7.13 23.57 -5.63
N ILE A 265 -7.60 23.06 -6.74
CA ILE A 265 -8.96 22.52 -7.00
C ILE A 265 -9.55 21.75 -5.82
N GLY A 266 -8.67 21.11 -5.01
CA GLY A 266 -9.03 20.41 -3.81
C GLY A 266 -9.71 21.27 -2.74
N THR A 267 -9.23 22.46 -2.43
CA THR A 267 -9.75 23.20 -1.26
C THR A 267 -11.20 23.65 -1.46
N THR A 268 -11.56 24.19 -2.61
CA THR A 268 -12.94 24.64 -2.87
C THR A 268 -13.91 23.46 -3.01
N ARG A 269 -13.50 22.40 -3.71
CA ARG A 269 -14.33 21.20 -3.85
C ARG A 269 -14.36 20.35 -2.57
N LEU A 270 -13.27 20.32 -1.80
CA LEU A 270 -13.25 19.69 -0.48
C LEU A 270 -14.21 20.41 0.47
N HIS A 271 -14.25 21.75 0.49
CA HIS A 271 -15.20 22.52 1.31
C HIS A 271 -16.65 22.35 0.85
N GLN A 272 -16.91 22.32 -0.45
CA GLN A 272 -18.25 22.00 -0.97
C GLN A 272 -18.69 20.61 -0.58
N ALA A 273 -17.81 19.61 -0.68
CA ALA A 273 -18.08 18.26 -0.22
C ALA A 273 -18.30 18.21 1.29
N GLU A 274 -17.58 18.99 2.10
CA GLU A 274 -17.79 19.10 3.55
C GLU A 274 -19.19 19.64 3.91
N GLU A 275 -19.66 20.65 3.18
CA GLU A 275 -21.04 21.17 3.38
C GLU A 275 -22.11 20.16 2.99
N MET A 276 -21.88 19.40 1.94
CA MET A 276 -22.81 18.43 1.36
C MET A 276 -22.91 17.14 2.21
N TYR A 277 -21.79 16.70 2.78
CA TYR A 277 -21.67 15.46 3.55
C TYR A 277 -21.53 15.70 5.07
N ARG A 278 -22.17 16.75 5.59
CA ARG A 278 -22.24 17.03 7.05
C ARG A 278 -22.75 15.80 7.81
N GLY A 279 -21.88 15.21 8.62
CA GLY A 279 -22.19 14.02 9.44
C GLY A 279 -21.35 12.80 9.13
N GLU A 280 -20.54 12.80 8.06
CA GLU A 280 -19.52 11.79 7.77
C GLU A 280 -18.14 12.21 8.32
N ASN A 281 -17.15 11.30 8.27
CA ASN A 281 -15.77 11.63 8.68
C ASN A 281 -15.07 12.62 7.71
N LEU A 282 -15.79 13.20 6.77
CA LEU A 282 -15.23 14.06 5.74
C LEU A 282 -14.56 15.33 6.30
N PRO A 283 -15.12 16.04 7.31
CA PRO A 283 -14.46 17.19 7.92
C PRO A 283 -13.08 16.85 8.50
N LEU A 284 -12.94 15.64 9.07
CA LEU A 284 -11.66 15.18 9.57
C LEU A 284 -10.67 14.93 8.42
N ILE A 285 -11.10 14.28 7.35
CA ILE A 285 -10.25 14.02 6.17
C ILE A 285 -9.81 15.33 5.53
N VAL A 286 -10.74 16.27 5.33
CA VAL A 286 -10.43 17.61 4.78
C VAL A 286 -9.41 18.33 5.65
N SER A 287 -9.63 18.42 6.96
CA SER A 287 -8.69 19.09 7.87
C SER A 287 -7.31 18.41 7.92
N GLN A 288 -7.24 17.10 7.73
CA GLN A 288 -5.99 16.37 7.61
C GLN A 288 -5.26 16.71 6.30
N LEU A 289 -5.98 16.71 5.17
CA LEU A 289 -5.40 17.06 3.86
C LEU A 289 -4.92 18.52 3.82
N GLU A 290 -5.62 19.46 4.47
CA GLU A 290 -5.22 20.86 4.59
C GLU A 290 -3.85 21.02 5.27
N THR A 291 -3.44 20.08 6.12
CA THR A 291 -2.12 20.13 6.76
C THR A 291 -0.96 20.08 5.75
N TYR A 292 -1.18 19.53 4.54
CA TYR A 292 -0.17 19.57 3.48
C TYR A 292 0.14 21.01 3.01
N GLY A 293 -0.76 21.96 3.23
CA GLY A 293 -0.54 23.39 3.03
C GLY A 293 0.42 24.03 4.05
N GLU A 294 0.69 23.38 5.19
CA GLU A 294 1.62 23.90 6.20
C GLU A 294 3.10 23.65 5.82
N LYS A 295 3.53 24.16 4.65
CA LYS A 295 4.82 23.88 4.00
C LYS A 295 6.03 24.07 4.92
N ASP A 296 6.02 25.12 5.74
CA ASP A 296 7.12 25.41 6.69
C ASP A 296 7.29 24.33 7.76
N LYS A 297 6.19 23.69 8.19
CA LYS A 297 6.19 22.67 9.23
C LYS A 297 6.35 21.26 8.66
N ARG A 298 5.89 21.05 7.42
CA ARG A 298 5.80 19.75 6.76
C ARG A 298 6.57 19.74 5.44
N LYS A 299 7.87 19.95 5.50
CA LYS A 299 8.75 19.94 4.30
C LYS A 299 8.89 18.57 3.67
N TYR A 300 8.76 17.51 4.46
CA TYR A 300 8.87 16.12 4.01
C TYR A 300 7.74 15.29 4.58
N ILE A 301 7.16 14.46 3.74
CA ILE A 301 6.13 13.50 4.12
C ILE A 301 6.75 12.10 4.15
N HIS A 302 6.47 11.35 5.22
CA HIS A 302 7.02 10.02 5.44
C HIS A 302 5.91 8.98 5.29
N PHE A 303 5.96 8.20 4.22
CA PHE A 303 4.97 7.18 3.93
C PHE A 303 5.39 5.81 4.45
N VAL A 304 4.44 5.14 5.06
CA VAL A 304 4.50 3.76 5.54
C VAL A 304 3.36 2.94 4.96
N ASP A 305 3.33 1.63 5.25
CA ASP A 305 2.35 0.69 4.72
C ASP A 305 0.92 1.25 4.77
N GLY A 306 0.24 1.17 3.64
CA GLY A 306 -1.12 1.70 3.48
C GLY A 306 -2.15 0.99 4.35
N GLY A 307 -1.87 -0.26 4.76
CA GLY A 307 -2.73 -1.02 5.65
C GLY A 307 -3.00 -0.35 6.99
N ILE A 308 -2.13 0.56 7.45
CA ILE A 308 -2.31 1.27 8.73
C ILE A 308 -3.56 2.16 8.70
N THR A 309 -3.89 2.77 7.56
CA THR A 309 -5.03 3.69 7.43
C THR A 309 -6.18 3.13 6.60
N ASP A 310 -5.93 2.19 5.69
CA ASP A 310 -6.94 1.58 4.80
C ASP A 310 -6.45 0.24 4.24
N ASN A 311 -6.50 -0.83 5.02
CA ASN A 311 -5.94 -2.13 4.60
C ASN A 311 -6.67 -2.76 3.40
N LEU A 312 -7.93 -2.42 3.17
CA LEU A 312 -8.74 -2.98 2.07
C LEU A 312 -8.73 -2.10 0.81
N GLY A 313 -8.18 -0.88 0.87
CA GLY A 313 -8.29 0.10 -0.22
C GLY A 313 -9.70 0.66 -0.42
N LEU A 314 -10.61 0.37 0.50
CA LEU A 314 -12.02 0.75 0.41
C LEU A 314 -12.26 2.21 0.80
N ARG A 315 -11.51 2.73 1.78
CA ARG A 315 -11.61 4.14 2.17
C ARG A 315 -11.19 5.07 1.06
N ALA A 316 -10.22 4.65 0.23
CA ALA A 316 -9.85 5.39 -0.97
C ALA A 316 -11.06 5.56 -1.91
N VAL A 317 -11.81 4.49 -2.16
CA VAL A 317 -13.03 4.53 -2.98
C VAL A 317 -14.06 5.47 -2.37
N SER A 318 -14.33 5.32 -1.06
CA SER A 318 -15.29 6.16 -0.34
C SER A 318 -14.92 7.65 -0.40
N ASP A 319 -13.65 7.98 -0.16
CA ASP A 319 -13.18 9.37 -0.12
C ASP A 319 -13.20 10.00 -1.51
N ILE A 320 -12.80 9.24 -2.54
CA ILE A 320 -12.85 9.66 -3.94
C ILE A 320 -14.29 9.96 -4.35
N MET A 321 -15.26 9.10 -4.03
CA MET A 321 -16.67 9.37 -4.29
C MET A 321 -17.14 10.67 -3.62
N SER A 322 -16.70 10.96 -2.39
CA SER A 322 -17.04 12.19 -1.69
C SER A 322 -16.36 13.43 -2.30
N ILE A 323 -15.07 13.35 -2.55
CA ILE A 323 -14.25 14.46 -3.08
C ILE A 323 -14.69 14.82 -4.51
N SER A 324 -15.11 13.84 -5.29
CA SER A 324 -15.66 14.07 -6.64
C SER A 324 -17.02 14.78 -6.65
N GLY A 325 -17.55 15.15 -5.47
CA GLY A 325 -18.86 15.83 -5.34
C GLY A 325 -20.06 14.90 -5.40
N GLY A 326 -19.83 13.59 -5.24
CA GLY A 326 -20.88 12.58 -5.14
C GLY A 326 -21.84 12.53 -6.34
N SER A 327 -23.08 12.14 -6.08
CA SER A 327 -24.13 12.02 -7.10
C SER A 327 -24.57 13.36 -7.68
N GLU A 328 -24.52 14.44 -6.89
CA GLU A 328 -24.97 15.76 -7.34
C GLU A 328 -24.05 16.32 -8.43
N ASN A 329 -22.75 16.27 -8.21
CA ASN A 329 -21.78 16.72 -9.21
C ASN A 329 -21.81 15.88 -10.48
N PHE A 330 -22.08 14.57 -10.34
CA PHE A 330 -22.24 13.68 -11.49
C PHE A 330 -23.41 14.10 -12.39
N VAL A 331 -24.55 14.42 -11.78
CA VAL A 331 -25.74 14.91 -12.49
C VAL A 331 -25.52 16.32 -13.07
N GLU A 332 -24.90 17.24 -12.31
CA GLU A 332 -24.60 18.60 -12.78
C GLU A 332 -23.66 18.62 -13.98
N GLN A 333 -22.73 17.68 -14.07
CA GLN A 333 -21.87 17.50 -15.23
C GLN A 333 -22.57 16.90 -16.46
N GLY A 334 -23.85 16.53 -16.34
CA GLY A 334 -24.62 15.94 -17.42
C GLY A 334 -24.17 14.52 -17.79
N LYS A 335 -23.46 13.83 -16.88
CA LYS A 335 -23.01 12.46 -17.09
C LYS A 335 -24.18 11.48 -16.99
N LYS A 336 -24.16 10.45 -17.85
CA LYS A 336 -25.14 9.38 -17.82
C LYS A 336 -24.91 8.50 -16.59
N PRO A 337 -25.92 8.28 -15.69
CA PRO A 337 -25.75 7.34 -14.60
C PRO A 337 -25.48 5.93 -15.10
N PRO A 338 -24.55 5.18 -14.49
CA PRO A 338 -24.36 3.77 -14.81
C PRO A 338 -25.60 2.97 -14.43
N ARG A 339 -25.87 1.86 -15.09
CA ARG A 339 -26.92 0.92 -14.68
C ARG A 339 -26.48 0.01 -13.55
N HIS A 340 -25.19 -0.28 -13.51
CA HIS A 340 -24.61 -1.15 -12.50
C HIS A 340 -23.39 -0.49 -11.85
N VAL A 341 -23.29 -0.58 -10.52
CA VAL A 341 -22.10 -0.22 -9.74
C VAL A 341 -21.60 -1.48 -9.07
N VAL A 342 -20.43 -1.92 -9.47
CA VAL A 342 -19.80 -3.15 -8.99
C VAL A 342 -18.57 -2.80 -8.17
N VAL A 343 -18.49 -3.34 -6.95
CA VAL A 343 -17.29 -3.26 -6.11
C VAL A 343 -16.93 -4.67 -5.67
N ILE A 344 -15.81 -5.19 -6.16
CA ILE A 344 -15.23 -6.46 -5.71
C ILE A 344 -14.13 -6.17 -4.71
N MET A 345 -14.31 -6.64 -3.48
CA MET A 345 -13.39 -6.46 -2.36
C MET A 345 -12.59 -7.75 -2.15
N VAL A 346 -11.29 -7.72 -2.44
CA VAL A 346 -10.39 -8.87 -2.24
C VAL A 346 -9.64 -8.69 -0.94
N ASP A 347 -9.97 -9.53 0.05
CA ASP A 347 -9.50 -9.45 1.42
C ASP A 347 -8.66 -10.68 1.79
N ALA A 348 -7.36 -10.50 1.85
CA ALA A 348 -6.41 -11.55 2.23
C ALA A 348 -6.12 -11.59 3.74
N THR A 349 -6.92 -10.92 4.57
CA THR A 349 -6.76 -10.90 6.02
C THR A 349 -6.96 -12.30 6.60
N THR A 350 -6.05 -12.73 7.48
CA THR A 350 -6.11 -14.03 8.16
C THR A 350 -6.47 -13.86 9.63
N GLU A 351 -7.25 -14.77 10.18
CA GLU A 351 -7.42 -14.86 11.62
C GLU A 351 -6.10 -15.27 12.27
N ARG A 352 -5.67 -14.54 13.27
CA ARG A 352 -4.54 -14.93 14.10
C ARG A 352 -5.00 -15.74 15.28
N THR A 353 -4.54 -16.99 15.35
CA THR A 353 -4.42 -17.69 16.63
C THR A 353 -3.22 -17.09 17.35
N THR A 354 -3.45 -16.30 18.39
CA THR A 354 -2.36 -15.75 19.19
C THR A 354 -1.84 -16.82 20.14
N ASP A 355 -0.60 -17.27 19.93
CA ASP A 355 0.11 -18.11 20.91
C ASP A 355 0.25 -17.43 22.28
N MET A 356 -0.05 -16.13 22.34
CA MET A 356 -0.04 -15.33 23.57
C MET A 356 -1.03 -15.86 24.62
N ASP A 357 -2.19 -16.34 24.17
CA ASP A 357 -3.24 -16.83 25.08
C ASP A 357 -3.00 -18.26 25.57
N VAL A 358 -2.03 -18.95 24.96
CA VAL A 358 -1.69 -20.34 25.33
C VAL A 358 -0.70 -20.40 26.50
N SER A 359 0.01 -19.32 26.78
CA SER A 359 0.99 -19.29 27.86
C SER A 359 1.05 -17.94 28.57
N ASN A 360 1.50 -17.93 29.84
CA ASN A 360 1.74 -16.70 30.60
C ASN A 360 3.08 -16.01 30.29
N LYS A 361 3.74 -16.41 29.20
CA LYS A 361 4.99 -15.78 28.76
C LYS A 361 4.70 -14.40 28.20
N GLU A 362 5.40 -13.37 28.70
CA GLU A 362 5.29 -12.02 28.17
C GLU A 362 5.72 -11.96 26.71
N PRO A 363 4.92 -11.33 25.82
CA PRO A 363 5.27 -11.17 24.43
C PRO A 363 6.43 -10.18 24.26
N SER A 364 7.23 -10.34 23.22
CA SER A 364 8.28 -9.37 22.89
C SER A 364 7.67 -8.02 22.47
N ALA A 365 8.42 -6.92 22.60
CA ALA A 365 7.97 -5.60 22.16
C ALA A 365 7.52 -5.59 20.67
N VAL A 366 8.25 -6.29 19.79
CA VAL A 366 7.89 -6.46 18.38
C VAL A 366 6.57 -7.24 18.25
N GLY A 367 6.38 -8.27 19.09
CA GLY A 367 5.13 -9.05 19.14
C GLY A 367 3.93 -8.18 19.56
N VAL A 368 4.12 -7.32 20.56
CA VAL A 368 3.08 -6.38 21.04
C VAL A 368 2.73 -5.37 19.94
N ILE A 369 3.72 -4.74 19.30
CA ILE A 369 3.49 -3.78 18.20
C ILE A 369 2.73 -4.47 17.05
N GLY A 370 3.16 -5.67 16.66
CA GLY A 370 2.47 -6.43 15.62
C GLY A 370 1.04 -6.80 15.98
N ALA A 371 0.77 -7.16 17.24
CA ALA A 371 -0.58 -7.45 17.71
C ALA A 371 -1.48 -6.20 17.72
N VAL A 372 -0.98 -5.06 18.23
CA VAL A 372 -1.73 -3.79 18.23
C VAL A 372 -2.06 -3.34 16.81
N THR A 373 -1.08 -3.39 15.90
CA THR A 373 -1.30 -3.04 14.47
C THR A 373 -2.41 -3.91 13.87
N ASN A 374 -2.37 -5.23 14.09
CA ASN A 374 -3.41 -6.10 13.54
C ASN A 374 -4.79 -5.89 14.15
N LEU A 375 -4.88 -5.61 15.45
CA LEU A 375 -6.17 -5.29 16.08
C LEU A 375 -6.79 -4.04 15.47
N GLN A 376 -5.99 -3.02 15.18
CA GLN A 376 -6.46 -1.82 14.50
C GLN A 376 -6.90 -2.12 13.06
N LEU A 377 -6.08 -2.85 12.28
CA LEU A 377 -6.42 -3.24 10.93
C LEU A 377 -7.77 -3.96 10.87
N THR A 378 -7.97 -4.99 11.70
CA THR A 378 -9.23 -5.76 11.69
C THR A 378 -10.46 -4.91 12.01
N ARG A 379 -10.34 -3.96 12.95
CA ARG A 379 -11.45 -3.04 13.27
C ARG A 379 -11.74 -2.08 12.12
N TYR A 380 -10.70 -1.49 11.54
CA TYR A 380 -10.84 -0.58 10.40
C TYR A 380 -11.41 -1.29 9.16
N ASP A 381 -11.05 -2.55 8.93
CA ASP A 381 -11.56 -3.32 7.80
C ASP A 381 -13.08 -3.51 7.90
N TYR A 382 -13.59 -3.85 9.08
CA TYR A 382 -15.02 -3.99 9.31
C TYR A 382 -15.78 -2.67 9.08
N ASP A 383 -15.28 -1.58 9.69
CA ASP A 383 -15.88 -0.25 9.54
C ASP A 383 -15.83 0.23 8.09
N SER A 384 -14.74 -0.07 7.36
CA SER A 384 -14.57 0.32 5.96
C SER A 384 -15.53 -0.41 5.03
N LYS A 385 -15.78 -1.70 5.25
CA LYS A 385 -16.77 -2.47 4.49
C LYS A 385 -18.19 -1.88 4.67
N PHE A 386 -18.54 -1.54 5.91
CA PHE A 386 -19.84 -0.93 6.20
C PHE A 386 -19.98 0.46 5.57
N LEU A 387 -18.95 1.30 5.72
CA LEU A 387 -18.92 2.66 5.18
C LEU A 387 -19.09 2.67 3.64
N VAL A 388 -18.34 1.83 2.94
CA VAL A 388 -18.43 1.77 1.47
C VAL A 388 -19.78 1.24 1.02
N LYS A 389 -20.31 0.22 1.68
CA LYS A 389 -21.65 -0.29 1.37
C LYS A 389 -22.69 0.81 1.48
N GLU A 390 -22.76 1.49 2.61
CA GLU A 390 -23.72 2.57 2.83
C GLU A 390 -23.57 3.69 1.79
N LYS A 391 -22.35 4.06 1.47
CA LYS A 391 -22.06 5.14 0.52
C LYS A 391 -22.41 4.78 -0.91
N VAL A 392 -22.07 3.59 -1.38
CA VAL A 392 -22.40 3.11 -2.73
C VAL A 392 -23.90 2.97 -2.89
N GLU A 393 -24.61 2.43 -1.88
CA GLU A 393 -26.09 2.32 -1.89
C GLU A 393 -26.76 3.70 -1.93
N LYS A 394 -26.30 4.66 -1.13
CA LYS A 394 -26.81 6.05 -1.15
C LYS A 394 -26.56 6.71 -2.50
N TRP A 395 -25.37 6.56 -3.05
CA TRP A 395 -24.98 7.12 -4.33
C TRP A 395 -25.85 6.54 -5.46
N ALA A 396 -26.01 5.24 -5.51
CA ALA A 396 -26.86 4.56 -6.49
C ALA A 396 -28.33 4.99 -6.37
N ALA A 397 -28.85 5.11 -5.13
CA ALA A 397 -30.23 5.58 -4.89
C ALA A 397 -30.44 7.02 -5.39
N ALA A 398 -29.47 7.91 -5.18
CA ALA A 398 -29.54 9.30 -5.64
C ALA A 398 -29.45 9.46 -7.16
N LEU A 399 -28.79 8.53 -7.86
CA LEU A 399 -28.74 8.51 -9.33
C LEU A 399 -29.87 7.75 -9.99
N SER A 400 -30.65 6.98 -9.23
CA SER A 400 -31.79 6.23 -9.76
C SER A 400 -32.97 7.17 -10.10
N THR A 401 -33.60 6.91 -11.25
CA THR A 401 -34.82 7.58 -11.70
C THR A 401 -35.96 6.57 -11.81
N PRO A 402 -37.24 6.99 -11.96
CA PRO A 402 -38.34 6.07 -12.23
C PRO A 402 -38.14 5.20 -13.48
N GLU A 403 -37.39 5.71 -14.47
CA GLU A 403 -37.12 5.06 -15.74
C GLU A 403 -35.91 4.14 -15.69
N GLN A 404 -34.92 4.45 -14.81
CA GLN A 404 -33.68 3.71 -14.69
C GLN A 404 -33.26 3.58 -13.24
N SER A 405 -33.27 2.36 -12.71
CA SER A 405 -32.71 2.03 -11.38
C SER A 405 -31.22 1.66 -11.51
N VAL A 406 -30.40 2.25 -10.68
CA VAL A 406 -28.96 1.90 -10.55
C VAL A 406 -28.84 0.71 -9.59
N LYS A 407 -28.38 -0.43 -10.08
CA LYS A 407 -28.14 -1.63 -9.27
C LYS A 407 -26.74 -1.61 -8.68
N THR A 408 -26.61 -2.09 -7.45
CA THR A 408 -25.31 -2.19 -6.75
C THR A 408 -24.95 -3.64 -6.50
N HIS A 409 -23.70 -4.02 -6.77
CA HIS A 409 -23.15 -5.35 -6.50
C HIS A 409 -21.89 -5.19 -5.64
N LEU A 410 -22.00 -5.57 -4.36
CA LEU A 410 -20.92 -5.49 -3.38
C LEU A 410 -20.42 -6.90 -3.07
N ILE A 411 -19.39 -7.32 -3.78
CA ILE A 411 -18.88 -8.68 -3.80
C ILE A 411 -17.66 -8.77 -2.88
N SER A 412 -17.77 -9.56 -1.80
CA SER A 412 -16.63 -9.83 -0.90
C SER A 412 -15.97 -11.16 -1.29
N VAL A 413 -14.66 -11.11 -1.48
CA VAL A 413 -13.80 -12.29 -1.69
C VAL A 413 -12.77 -12.31 -0.59
N SER A 414 -13.10 -12.97 0.52
CA SER A 414 -12.24 -13.03 1.71
C SER A 414 -11.77 -14.45 1.98
N ILE A 415 -10.51 -14.59 2.42
CA ILE A 415 -10.02 -15.90 2.91
C ILE A 415 -10.95 -16.46 3.99
N GLN A 416 -11.60 -15.60 4.79
CA GLN A 416 -12.52 -16.01 5.85
C GLN A 416 -13.85 -16.58 5.33
N ASP A 417 -14.15 -16.40 4.05
CA ASP A 417 -15.36 -16.95 3.41
C ASP A 417 -15.18 -18.42 2.93
N VAL A 418 -13.99 -19.01 3.16
CA VAL A 418 -13.71 -20.41 2.80
C VAL A 418 -14.48 -21.36 3.72
N GLU A 419 -15.42 -22.11 3.14
CA GLU A 419 -16.32 -23.00 3.90
C GLU A 419 -15.61 -24.24 4.50
N ASP A 420 -14.60 -24.82 3.78
CA ASP A 420 -13.88 -25.99 4.29
C ASP A 420 -12.94 -25.62 5.44
N PRO A 421 -13.20 -26.11 6.67
CA PRO A 421 -12.42 -25.74 7.85
C PRO A 421 -10.93 -26.13 7.75
N LYS A 422 -10.59 -27.16 6.99
CA LYS A 422 -9.19 -27.60 6.83
C LYS A 422 -8.44 -26.64 5.91
N THR A 423 -9.07 -26.24 4.81
CA THR A 423 -8.54 -25.25 3.88
C THR A 423 -8.42 -23.89 4.57
N LEU A 424 -9.44 -23.43 5.30
CA LEU A 424 -9.40 -22.19 6.05
C LEU A 424 -8.25 -22.18 7.09
N ALA A 425 -8.11 -23.26 7.87
CA ALA A 425 -7.03 -23.40 8.84
C ALA A 425 -5.63 -23.43 8.18
N TYR A 426 -5.51 -23.95 6.97
CA TYR A 426 -4.27 -23.89 6.19
C TYR A 426 -3.97 -22.45 5.73
N LEU A 427 -4.93 -21.76 5.14
CA LEU A 427 -4.81 -20.40 4.64
C LEU A 427 -4.49 -19.41 5.77
N ASN A 428 -5.12 -19.55 6.93
CA ASN A 428 -4.85 -18.72 8.11
C ASN A 428 -3.42 -18.88 8.66
N LYS A 429 -2.70 -19.94 8.30
CA LYS A 429 -1.29 -20.14 8.67
C LYS A 429 -0.31 -19.54 7.67
N ILE A 430 -0.77 -19.09 6.49
CA ILE A 430 0.11 -18.47 5.50
C ILE A 430 0.54 -17.09 6.02
N PRO A 431 1.84 -16.85 6.20
CA PRO A 431 2.31 -15.60 6.78
C PRO A 431 2.12 -14.38 5.85
N THR A 432 2.09 -13.20 6.42
CA THR A 432 2.31 -11.96 5.69
C THR A 432 3.82 -11.84 5.42
N SER A 433 4.26 -12.16 4.21
CA SER A 433 5.65 -12.33 3.84
C SER A 433 5.82 -12.00 2.35
N PHE A 434 7.04 -11.66 1.94
CA PHE A 434 7.43 -11.53 0.53
C PHE A 434 8.13 -12.79 0.01
N ALA A 435 7.91 -13.92 0.68
CA ALA A 435 8.43 -15.21 0.28
C ALA A 435 7.45 -16.32 0.72
N LEU A 436 6.70 -16.84 -0.21
CA LEU A 436 5.82 -17.99 0.00
C LEU A 436 6.38 -19.23 -0.70
N LYS A 437 5.90 -20.41 -0.27
CA LYS A 437 6.15 -21.65 -1.01
C LYS A 437 5.21 -21.71 -2.21
N ASP A 438 5.65 -22.37 -3.29
CA ASP A 438 4.84 -22.53 -4.51
C ASP A 438 3.46 -23.11 -4.22
N GLU A 439 3.37 -24.12 -3.34
CA GLU A 439 2.09 -24.73 -2.95
C GLU A 439 1.14 -23.72 -2.26
N GLN A 440 1.70 -22.75 -1.51
CA GLN A 440 0.90 -21.69 -0.88
C GLN A 440 0.39 -20.70 -1.92
N VAL A 441 1.23 -20.35 -2.88
CA VAL A 441 0.87 -19.49 -4.02
C VAL A 441 -0.25 -20.14 -4.82
N ASP A 442 -0.08 -21.40 -5.23
CA ASP A 442 -1.08 -22.17 -5.99
C ASP A 442 -2.43 -22.24 -5.26
N LYS A 443 -2.39 -22.49 -3.94
CA LYS A 443 -3.61 -22.58 -3.14
C LYS A 443 -4.33 -21.23 -3.05
N LEU A 444 -3.59 -20.13 -2.90
CA LEU A 444 -4.16 -18.78 -2.82
C LEU A 444 -4.79 -18.35 -4.16
N ILE A 445 -4.11 -18.61 -5.27
CA ILE A 445 -4.64 -18.34 -6.62
C ILE A 445 -5.94 -19.12 -6.83
N ALA A 446 -5.91 -20.43 -6.56
CA ALA A 446 -7.09 -21.27 -6.69
C ALA A 446 -8.24 -20.81 -5.78
N THR A 447 -7.92 -20.40 -4.53
CA THR A 447 -8.91 -19.88 -3.58
C THR A 447 -9.55 -18.57 -4.08
N GLY A 448 -8.76 -17.63 -4.61
CA GLY A 448 -9.30 -16.37 -5.17
C GLY A 448 -10.28 -16.63 -6.30
N ARG A 449 -9.93 -17.53 -7.22
CA ARG A 449 -10.82 -17.95 -8.32
C ARG A 449 -12.10 -18.59 -7.81
N GLU A 450 -11.96 -19.57 -6.90
CA GLU A 450 -13.09 -20.34 -6.38
C GLU A 450 -14.07 -19.46 -5.58
N LEU A 451 -13.56 -18.61 -4.70
CA LEU A 451 -14.37 -17.69 -3.90
C LEU A 451 -15.16 -16.71 -4.78
N LEU A 452 -14.54 -16.14 -5.81
CA LEU A 452 -15.26 -15.24 -6.72
C LEU A 452 -16.32 -16.02 -7.51
N ARG A 453 -15.94 -17.13 -8.13
CA ARG A 453 -16.87 -17.95 -8.95
C ARG A 453 -18.09 -18.38 -8.19
N ASN A 454 -17.94 -18.80 -6.93
CA ASN A 454 -19.03 -19.31 -6.11
C ASN A 454 -19.76 -18.23 -5.30
N ASN A 455 -19.32 -16.96 -5.39
CA ASN A 455 -19.95 -15.87 -4.66
C ASN A 455 -21.37 -15.60 -5.18
N PRO A 456 -22.42 -15.63 -4.32
CA PRO A 456 -23.79 -15.45 -4.76
C PRO A 456 -24.05 -14.10 -5.42
N GLU A 457 -23.43 -13.01 -4.92
CA GLU A 457 -23.57 -11.68 -5.48
C GLU A 457 -22.89 -11.56 -6.86
N PHE A 458 -21.75 -12.25 -7.05
CA PHE A 458 -21.13 -12.36 -8.35
C PHE A 458 -21.99 -13.11 -9.35
N GLN A 459 -22.62 -14.20 -8.95
CA GLN A 459 -23.57 -14.94 -9.79
C GLN A 459 -24.81 -14.09 -10.14
N GLN A 460 -25.27 -13.24 -9.20
CA GLN A 460 -26.35 -12.30 -9.46
C GLN A 460 -25.92 -11.24 -10.48
N LEU A 461 -24.71 -10.69 -10.35
CA LEU A 461 -24.14 -9.76 -11.33
C LEU A 461 -24.11 -10.38 -12.74
N LEU A 462 -23.60 -11.61 -12.87
CA LEU A 462 -23.56 -12.31 -14.17
C LEU A 462 -24.96 -12.48 -14.77
N THR A 463 -25.96 -12.77 -13.93
CA THR A 463 -27.36 -12.89 -14.36
C THR A 463 -27.90 -11.54 -14.83
N ASP A 464 -27.62 -10.48 -14.08
CA ASP A 464 -28.11 -9.14 -14.38
C ASP A 464 -27.49 -8.56 -15.66
N LEU A 465 -26.21 -8.83 -15.90
CA LEU A 465 -25.52 -8.42 -17.14
C LEU A 465 -25.96 -9.28 -18.35
N GLY A 466 -26.15 -10.56 -18.17
CA GLY A 466 -26.54 -11.48 -19.24
C GLY A 466 -28.02 -11.41 -19.63
N SER A 467 -28.87 -10.78 -18.82
CA SER A 467 -30.32 -10.62 -19.06
C SER A 467 -30.71 -9.30 -19.75
N GLN A 468 -29.77 -8.54 -20.23
CA GLN A 468 -30.02 -7.26 -20.95
C GLN A 468 -30.04 -7.40 -22.48
#